data_5695b228013843c70ad6cd2f9ea9be89
#
_entry.id   5695b228013843c70ad6cd2f9ea9be89
#
_cell.length_a   1.000
_cell.length_b   1.000
_cell.length_c   1.000
_cell.angle_alpha   90.00
_cell.angle_beta   90.00
_cell.angle_gamma   90.00
#
_symmetry.space_group_name_H-M   'P 1'
#
loop_
_entity.id
_entity.type
_entity.pdbx_description
1 polymer ?
#
loop_
_entity_poly.entity_id
_entity_poly.type
_entity_poly.pdbx_seq_one_letter_code
_entity_poly.pdbx_strand_id
1 'polypeptide(L)'
;MEDVVIVAAGRTAVGKFGGTLAKIPAAELGAQVIKHLIEKTGIDPAAVSEVILGQVLTAGVGQNPARQAVIKAGLPDMVPAYTINKVCGSGLKATHLATQAIRCGDAQIVIAGGQENMSASPHVLAGSRDGFRMGDAKLTDTMIVDGLWDVYNQYHMGVTAENVARKYEIPRAEQDEFALQSQLKAEAAQKEGKFKDEIIPIEIASKKGTTIFDSDEYPKHGSTIEALSSLRPAFNKEGSVTAGNASGINDGAAAVIMMSASKAKELGLTPLARIKAYSSSGLDPSVMGMGPVSASRLCLQKAGWTHEDVDLMEINEAFAAQAIAVNKEMGWDTSKINVNGGAIALGHPIGASGARVLVTLLHEMVRRDAKRGLASLCIGGGMGVALAVERD
;
A
#
# COMPACT_ATOMS: atom_id res chain seq x y z
N MET A 1 6.53 26.53 -10.12
CA MET A 1 5.42 25.57 -10.02
C MET A 1 4.88 25.69 -8.61
N GLU A 2 3.57 25.68 -8.47
CA GLU A 2 2.91 25.77 -7.19
C GLU A 2 3.10 24.50 -6.36
N ASP A 3 3.20 24.64 -5.03
CA ASP A 3 3.32 23.50 -4.12
C ASP A 3 2.01 22.71 -4.09
N VAL A 4 2.12 21.39 -4.12
CA VAL A 4 0.99 20.48 -3.97
C VAL A 4 1.00 19.95 -2.53
N VAL A 5 -0.15 20.06 -1.87
CA VAL A 5 -0.32 19.66 -0.48
C VAL A 5 -1.34 18.54 -0.32
N ILE A 6 -1.18 17.76 0.73
CA ILE A 6 -2.14 16.76 1.19
C ILE A 6 -2.91 17.37 2.36
N VAL A 7 -4.23 17.45 2.25
CA VAL A 7 -5.07 18.06 3.29
C VAL A 7 -5.86 17.05 4.12
N ALA A 8 -6.00 15.83 3.61
CA ALA A 8 -6.63 14.73 4.34
C ALA A 8 -6.02 13.39 3.92
N ALA A 9 -5.99 12.45 4.85
CA ALA A 9 -5.49 11.10 4.67
C ALA A 9 -6.30 10.13 5.55
N GLY A 10 -6.59 8.93 5.02
CA GLY A 10 -7.31 7.91 5.76
C GLY A 10 -7.26 6.56 5.06
N ARG A 11 -7.52 5.50 5.82
CA ARG A 11 -7.54 4.12 5.35
C ARG A 11 -8.60 3.29 6.05
N THR A 12 -9.01 2.20 5.49
CA THR A 12 -9.72 1.16 6.24
C THR A 12 -8.73 0.49 7.20
N ALA A 13 -9.23 -0.19 8.23
CA ALA A 13 -8.45 -1.26 8.83
C ALA A 13 -8.14 -2.33 7.77
N VAL A 14 -7.03 -3.04 7.92
CA VAL A 14 -6.59 -4.08 6.98
C VAL A 14 -7.19 -5.42 7.38
N GLY A 15 -7.93 -6.02 6.44
CA GLY A 15 -8.50 -7.36 6.56
C GLY A 15 -7.47 -8.44 6.24
N LYS A 16 -7.54 -9.58 6.93
CA LYS A 16 -6.76 -10.77 6.57
C LYS A 16 -7.45 -11.58 5.48
N PHE A 17 -6.71 -12.44 4.82
CA PHE A 17 -7.23 -13.35 3.80
C PHE A 17 -8.40 -14.19 4.34
N GLY A 18 -9.53 -14.15 3.64
CA GLY A 18 -10.75 -14.81 4.06
C GLY A 18 -11.39 -14.24 5.35
N GLY A 19 -10.92 -13.07 5.81
CA GLY A 19 -11.38 -12.43 7.05
C GLY A 19 -12.60 -11.54 6.87
N THR A 20 -12.69 -10.54 7.74
CA THR A 20 -13.87 -9.68 7.89
C THR A 20 -14.23 -8.92 6.62
N LEU A 21 -13.24 -8.46 5.85
CA LEU A 21 -13.45 -7.70 4.60
C LEU A 21 -13.58 -8.58 3.35
N ALA A 22 -13.41 -9.90 3.45
CA ALA A 22 -13.28 -10.80 2.30
C ALA A 22 -14.43 -10.74 1.28
N LYS A 23 -15.64 -10.39 1.71
CA LYS A 23 -16.84 -10.33 0.86
C LYS A 23 -17.23 -8.92 0.44
N ILE A 24 -16.46 -7.91 0.83
CA ILE A 24 -16.73 -6.50 0.49
C ILE A 24 -15.91 -6.15 -0.75
N PRO A 25 -16.54 -5.78 -1.87
CA PRO A 25 -15.81 -5.40 -3.07
C PRO A 25 -14.80 -4.27 -2.80
N ALA A 26 -13.64 -4.32 -3.46
CA ALA A 26 -12.60 -3.29 -3.30
C ALA A 26 -13.15 -1.87 -3.56
N ALA A 27 -14.01 -1.70 -4.56
CA ALA A 27 -14.66 -0.42 -4.87
C ALA A 27 -15.57 0.09 -3.74
N GLU A 28 -16.12 -0.79 -2.92
CA GLU A 28 -16.90 -0.41 -1.73
C GLU A 28 -15.96 0.10 -0.62
N LEU A 29 -14.84 -0.57 -0.40
CA LEU A 29 -13.82 -0.12 0.56
C LEU A 29 -13.26 1.24 0.17
N GLY A 30 -12.93 1.44 -1.12
CA GLY A 30 -12.50 2.73 -1.64
C GLY A 30 -13.55 3.82 -1.49
N ALA A 31 -14.83 3.48 -1.73
CA ALA A 31 -15.94 4.42 -1.57
C ALA A 31 -16.10 4.92 -0.12
N GLN A 32 -15.99 4.03 0.86
CA GLN A 32 -16.05 4.41 2.27
C GLN A 32 -14.93 5.39 2.65
N VAL A 33 -13.71 5.13 2.16
CA VAL A 33 -12.58 6.04 2.39
C VAL A 33 -12.83 7.41 1.75
N ILE A 34 -13.22 7.44 0.48
CA ILE A 34 -13.51 8.69 -0.24
C ILE A 34 -14.59 9.49 0.49
N LYS A 35 -15.72 8.85 0.80
CA LYS A 35 -16.84 9.47 1.48
C LYS A 35 -16.42 10.12 2.80
N HIS A 36 -15.71 9.36 3.65
CA HIS A 36 -15.24 9.86 4.94
C HIS A 36 -14.31 11.07 4.79
N LEU A 37 -13.36 11.02 3.84
CA LEU A 37 -12.42 12.12 3.63
C LEU A 37 -13.12 13.41 3.15
N ILE A 38 -14.12 13.30 2.28
CA ILE A 38 -14.94 14.41 1.83
C ILE A 38 -15.75 14.99 3.01
N GLU A 39 -16.42 14.15 3.78
CA GLU A 39 -17.17 14.58 4.96
C GLU A 39 -16.27 15.25 6.00
N LYS A 40 -15.09 14.68 6.28
CA LYS A 40 -14.12 15.21 7.24
C LYS A 40 -13.57 16.59 6.85
N THR A 41 -13.39 16.83 5.56
CA THR A 41 -12.82 18.09 5.05
C THR A 41 -13.88 19.15 4.77
N GLY A 42 -15.14 18.76 4.59
CA GLY A 42 -16.22 19.67 4.16
C GLY A 42 -16.05 20.18 2.73
N ILE A 43 -15.18 19.58 1.93
CA ILE A 43 -15.03 19.93 0.52
C ILE A 43 -16.32 19.61 -0.23
N ASP A 44 -16.77 20.54 -1.07
CA ASP A 44 -17.87 20.26 -1.99
C ASP A 44 -17.49 19.08 -2.91
N PRO A 45 -18.22 17.96 -2.88
CA PRO A 45 -17.96 16.83 -3.76
C PRO A 45 -17.87 17.20 -5.25
N ALA A 46 -18.60 18.23 -5.69
CA ALA A 46 -18.56 18.73 -7.06
C ALA A 46 -17.27 19.49 -7.41
N ALA A 47 -16.50 19.93 -6.42
CA ALA A 47 -15.21 20.59 -6.62
C ALA A 47 -14.06 19.60 -6.87
N VAL A 48 -14.27 18.30 -6.67
CA VAL A 48 -13.27 17.28 -6.96
C VAL A 48 -13.08 17.17 -8.47
N SER A 49 -11.87 17.45 -8.94
CA SER A 49 -11.54 17.43 -10.37
C SER A 49 -11.41 16.01 -10.91
N GLU A 50 -10.86 15.10 -10.09
CA GLU A 50 -10.55 13.74 -10.52
C GLU A 50 -10.28 12.81 -9.33
N VAL A 51 -10.54 11.50 -9.53
CA VAL A 51 -10.18 10.44 -8.58
C VAL A 51 -9.29 9.40 -9.25
N ILE A 52 -8.13 9.11 -8.64
CA ILE A 52 -7.15 8.14 -9.16
C ILE A 52 -6.93 7.05 -8.12
N LEU A 53 -7.37 5.83 -8.38
CA LEU A 53 -7.18 4.71 -7.45
C LEU A 53 -6.37 3.58 -8.08
N GLY A 54 -5.39 3.10 -7.32
CA GLY A 54 -4.69 1.85 -7.62
C GLY A 54 -5.56 0.63 -7.32
N GLN A 55 -5.58 -0.33 -8.23
CA GLN A 55 -6.10 -1.67 -7.99
C GLN A 55 -5.43 -2.65 -8.97
N VAL A 56 -4.95 -3.78 -8.45
CA VAL A 56 -4.20 -4.78 -9.23
C VAL A 56 -5.12 -5.89 -9.71
N LEU A 57 -5.92 -6.44 -8.81
CA LEU A 57 -6.79 -7.58 -9.07
C LEU A 57 -8.16 -7.12 -9.58
N THR A 58 -8.28 -7.02 -10.89
CA THR A 58 -9.47 -6.45 -11.56
C THR A 58 -10.28 -7.46 -12.35
N ALA A 59 -9.93 -8.74 -12.31
CA ALA A 59 -10.67 -9.77 -13.01
C ALA A 59 -12.10 -9.90 -12.44
N GLY A 60 -13.12 -9.73 -13.29
CA GLY A 60 -14.53 -9.90 -12.92
C GLY A 60 -15.13 -8.84 -12.00
N VAL A 61 -14.42 -7.76 -11.67
CA VAL A 61 -14.92 -6.70 -10.77
C VAL A 61 -15.75 -5.61 -11.47
N GLY A 62 -15.92 -5.72 -12.77
CA GLY A 62 -16.64 -4.73 -13.59
C GLY A 62 -15.74 -3.63 -14.14
N GLN A 63 -16.35 -2.68 -14.86
CA GLN A 63 -15.61 -1.59 -15.49
C GLN A 63 -15.08 -0.61 -14.45
N ASN A 64 -13.82 -0.18 -14.62
CA ASN A 64 -13.19 0.93 -13.90
C ASN A 64 -13.55 0.99 -12.40
N PRO A 65 -12.94 0.14 -11.56
CA PRO A 65 -13.26 0.07 -10.13
C PRO A 65 -13.13 1.41 -9.38
N ALA A 66 -12.22 2.29 -9.81
CA ALA A 66 -12.12 3.65 -9.24
C ALA A 66 -13.40 4.47 -9.52
N ARG A 67 -13.96 4.36 -10.73
CA ARG A 67 -15.24 5.01 -11.06
C ARG A 67 -16.40 4.44 -10.22
N GLN A 68 -16.40 3.13 -10.00
CA GLN A 68 -17.39 2.51 -9.12
C GLN A 68 -17.30 3.08 -7.70
N ALA A 69 -16.09 3.26 -7.18
CA ALA A 69 -15.87 3.84 -5.85
C ALA A 69 -16.40 5.28 -5.76
N VAL A 70 -16.16 6.11 -6.78
CA VAL A 70 -16.67 7.50 -6.87
C VAL A 70 -18.18 7.56 -6.76
N ILE A 71 -18.89 6.77 -7.57
CA ILE A 71 -20.35 6.73 -7.58
C ILE A 71 -20.90 6.21 -6.24
N LYS A 72 -20.31 5.13 -5.71
CA LYS A 72 -20.70 4.56 -4.42
C LYS A 72 -20.42 5.50 -3.23
N ALA A 73 -19.40 6.35 -3.33
CA ALA A 73 -19.11 7.38 -2.34
C ALA A 73 -20.09 8.56 -2.37
N GLY A 74 -20.95 8.62 -3.40
CA GLY A 74 -21.93 9.69 -3.56
C GLY A 74 -21.38 10.98 -4.19
N LEU A 75 -20.20 10.92 -4.84
CA LEU A 75 -19.72 12.05 -5.62
C LEU A 75 -20.58 12.23 -6.88
N PRO A 76 -20.73 13.48 -7.39
CA PRO A 76 -21.49 13.74 -8.60
C PRO A 76 -20.95 13.00 -9.85
N ASP A 77 -21.84 12.67 -10.76
CA ASP A 77 -21.52 11.95 -12.00
C ASP A 77 -20.49 12.66 -12.90
N MET A 78 -20.34 13.96 -12.73
CA MET A 78 -19.36 14.76 -13.46
C MET A 78 -17.92 14.58 -12.98
N VAL A 79 -17.68 14.00 -11.82
CA VAL A 79 -16.33 13.74 -11.29
C VAL A 79 -15.73 12.53 -12.00
N PRO A 80 -14.74 12.72 -12.88
CA PRO A 80 -14.09 11.60 -13.58
C PRO A 80 -13.22 10.78 -12.63
N ALA A 81 -12.98 9.51 -13.00
CA ALA A 81 -12.09 8.65 -12.27
C ALA A 81 -11.43 7.61 -13.17
N TYR A 82 -10.25 7.14 -12.81
CA TYR A 82 -9.61 6.00 -13.46
C TYR A 82 -8.83 5.13 -12.49
N THR A 83 -8.71 3.85 -12.88
CA THR A 83 -7.97 2.85 -12.14
C THR A 83 -6.59 2.69 -12.75
N ILE A 84 -5.55 2.61 -11.91
CA ILE A 84 -4.18 2.34 -12.36
C ILE A 84 -3.66 1.04 -11.75
N ASN A 85 -2.77 0.39 -12.49
CA ASN A 85 -2.03 -0.77 -12.03
C ASN A 85 -0.52 -0.54 -12.20
N LYS A 86 0.18 -0.45 -11.09
CA LYS A 86 1.64 -0.51 -10.95
C LYS A 86 1.99 -1.51 -9.85
N VAL A 87 1.26 -2.62 -9.80
CA VAL A 87 1.36 -3.66 -8.77
C VAL A 87 1.39 -3.04 -7.37
N CYS A 88 2.33 -3.42 -6.48
CA CYS A 88 2.42 -2.91 -5.10
C CYS A 88 2.55 -1.39 -4.98
N GLY A 89 3.06 -0.73 -6.02
CA GLY A 89 3.25 0.72 -6.07
C GLY A 89 2.04 1.52 -6.53
N SER A 90 0.92 0.88 -6.87
CA SER A 90 -0.24 1.54 -7.49
C SER A 90 -0.77 2.72 -6.67
N GLY A 91 -1.01 2.53 -5.38
CA GLY A 91 -1.55 3.58 -4.50
C GLY A 91 -0.61 4.79 -4.38
N LEU A 92 0.71 4.57 -4.30
CA LEU A 92 1.67 5.67 -4.24
C LEU A 92 1.85 6.32 -5.62
N LYS A 93 1.76 5.55 -6.70
CA LYS A 93 1.79 6.09 -8.06
C LYS A 93 0.57 6.98 -8.35
N ALA A 94 -0.59 6.67 -7.78
CA ALA A 94 -1.77 7.53 -7.87
C ALA A 94 -1.48 8.94 -7.33
N THR A 95 -0.76 9.06 -6.21
CA THR A 95 -0.36 10.38 -5.66
C THR A 95 0.66 11.12 -6.53
N HIS A 96 1.54 10.38 -7.24
CA HIS A 96 2.42 11.01 -8.23
C HIS A 96 1.63 11.63 -9.40
N LEU A 97 0.64 10.90 -9.91
CA LEU A 97 -0.21 11.36 -11.02
C LEU A 97 -1.07 12.55 -10.59
N ALA A 98 -1.66 12.49 -9.39
CA ALA A 98 -2.38 13.62 -8.80
C ALA A 98 -1.49 14.87 -8.67
N THR A 99 -0.25 14.70 -8.18
CA THR A 99 0.72 15.80 -8.10
C THR A 99 1.01 16.39 -9.48
N GLN A 100 1.16 15.55 -10.51
CA GLN A 100 1.39 15.99 -11.88
C GLN A 100 0.19 16.75 -12.44
N ALA A 101 -1.03 16.22 -12.31
CA ALA A 101 -2.24 16.86 -12.79
C ALA A 101 -2.44 18.26 -12.14
N ILE A 102 -2.23 18.38 -10.83
CA ILE A 102 -2.34 19.67 -10.13
C ILE A 102 -1.24 20.65 -10.58
N ARG A 103 0.01 20.20 -10.69
CA ARG A 103 1.14 21.06 -11.15
C ARG A 103 1.01 21.51 -12.59
N CYS A 104 0.39 20.71 -13.46
CA CYS A 104 0.13 21.06 -14.85
C CYS A 104 -1.10 21.97 -15.03
N GLY A 105 -1.91 22.13 -13.97
CA GLY A 105 -3.15 22.91 -14.04
C GLY A 105 -4.35 22.17 -14.62
N ASP A 106 -4.21 20.84 -14.85
CA ASP A 106 -5.29 19.99 -15.38
C ASP A 106 -6.35 19.70 -14.30
N ALA A 107 -5.97 19.73 -13.01
CA ALA A 107 -6.84 19.48 -11.89
C ALA A 107 -6.54 20.43 -10.72
N GLN A 108 -7.56 20.74 -9.91
CA GLN A 108 -7.41 21.56 -8.70
C GLN A 108 -7.45 20.72 -7.43
N ILE A 109 -8.39 19.79 -7.32
CA ILE A 109 -8.57 18.89 -6.18
C ILE A 109 -8.59 17.46 -6.71
N VAL A 110 -7.70 16.62 -6.24
CA VAL A 110 -7.61 15.22 -6.64
C VAL A 110 -7.65 14.31 -5.41
N ILE A 111 -8.46 13.27 -5.49
CA ILE A 111 -8.41 12.17 -4.53
C ILE A 111 -7.56 11.07 -5.13
N ALA A 112 -6.48 10.71 -4.45
CA ALA A 112 -5.53 9.72 -4.91
C ALA A 112 -5.32 8.62 -3.86
N GLY A 113 -5.25 7.37 -4.31
CA GLY A 113 -5.08 6.27 -3.36
C GLY A 113 -5.08 4.91 -4.01
N GLY A 114 -5.57 3.92 -3.29
CA GLY A 114 -5.73 2.56 -3.80
C GLY A 114 -6.70 1.75 -2.96
N GLN A 115 -7.21 0.71 -3.59
CA GLN A 115 -8.15 -0.25 -3.01
C GLN A 115 -7.80 -1.64 -3.50
N GLU A 116 -8.01 -2.65 -2.68
CA GLU A 116 -7.77 -4.04 -3.07
C GLU A 116 -8.62 -4.98 -2.23
N ASN A 117 -9.14 -6.03 -2.84
CA ASN A 117 -9.67 -7.19 -2.14
C ASN A 117 -9.04 -8.44 -2.75
N MET A 118 -7.98 -8.93 -2.12
CA MET A 118 -7.27 -10.12 -2.59
C MET A 118 -8.08 -11.39 -2.31
N SER A 119 -8.86 -11.38 -1.22
CA SER A 119 -9.72 -12.52 -0.83
C SER A 119 -10.81 -12.82 -1.86
N ALA A 120 -11.30 -11.80 -2.57
CA ALA A 120 -12.36 -11.96 -3.58
C ALA A 120 -11.84 -12.18 -5.00
N SER A 121 -10.53 -12.32 -5.20
CA SER A 121 -9.94 -12.53 -6.51
C SER A 121 -10.43 -13.86 -7.11
N PRO A 122 -11.02 -13.86 -8.33
CA PRO A 122 -11.61 -15.05 -8.90
C PRO A 122 -10.58 -15.97 -9.56
N HIS A 123 -11.00 -17.21 -9.82
CA HIS A 123 -10.31 -18.07 -10.77
C HIS A 123 -10.88 -17.85 -12.17
N VAL A 124 -10.02 -17.89 -13.18
CA VAL A 124 -10.42 -17.73 -14.59
C VAL A 124 -10.13 -18.97 -15.39
N LEU A 125 -10.96 -19.22 -16.39
CA LEU A 125 -10.82 -20.31 -17.34
C LEU A 125 -10.33 -19.75 -18.67
N ALA A 126 -9.02 -19.85 -18.93
CA ALA A 126 -8.44 -19.44 -20.21
C ALA A 126 -8.93 -20.34 -21.35
N GLY A 127 -9.09 -19.76 -22.55
CA GLY A 127 -9.55 -20.50 -23.74
C GLY A 127 -11.04 -20.83 -23.75
N SER A 128 -11.83 -20.41 -22.76
CA SER A 128 -13.27 -20.71 -22.68
C SER A 128 -14.09 -20.18 -23.86
N ARG A 129 -13.67 -19.12 -24.54
CA ARG A 129 -14.36 -18.56 -25.72
C ARG A 129 -14.26 -19.45 -26.95
N ASP A 130 -13.16 -20.22 -27.08
CA ASP A 130 -12.95 -21.17 -28.19
C ASP A 130 -13.55 -22.54 -27.89
N GLY A 131 -13.97 -22.79 -26.64
CA GLY A 131 -14.48 -24.06 -26.14
C GLY A 131 -13.38 -25.10 -25.91
N PHE A 132 -13.75 -26.19 -25.24
CA PHE A 132 -12.86 -27.32 -24.95
C PHE A 132 -13.39 -28.57 -25.69
N ARG A 133 -12.57 -29.14 -26.55
CA ARG A 133 -12.97 -30.29 -27.36
C ARG A 133 -12.73 -31.63 -26.66
N MET A 134 -11.56 -31.81 -26.04
CA MET A 134 -11.17 -33.05 -25.37
C MET A 134 -10.08 -32.72 -24.31
N GLY A 135 -10.13 -33.41 -23.17
CA GLY A 135 -9.19 -33.27 -22.06
C GLY A 135 -9.63 -32.26 -21.00
N ASP A 136 -8.84 -32.15 -19.95
CA ASP A 136 -9.13 -31.31 -18.81
C ASP A 136 -8.88 -29.83 -19.10
N ALA A 137 -9.60 -28.96 -18.39
CA ALA A 137 -9.38 -27.52 -18.38
C ALA A 137 -8.87 -27.08 -17.01
N LYS A 138 -7.86 -26.19 -16.99
CA LYS A 138 -7.27 -25.67 -15.75
C LYS A 138 -7.89 -24.32 -15.39
N LEU A 139 -8.37 -24.17 -14.17
CA LEU A 139 -8.69 -22.88 -13.58
C LEU A 139 -7.39 -22.20 -13.09
N THR A 140 -7.23 -20.92 -13.42
CA THR A 140 -6.06 -20.13 -13.03
C THR A 140 -6.47 -19.14 -11.95
N ASP A 141 -5.76 -19.14 -10.83
CA ASP A 141 -5.94 -18.19 -9.73
C ASP A 141 -5.39 -16.82 -10.12
N THR A 142 -6.29 -15.83 -10.27
CA THR A 142 -5.89 -14.47 -10.68
C THR A 142 -5.14 -13.72 -9.59
N MET A 143 -5.34 -14.04 -8.30
CA MET A 143 -4.55 -13.47 -7.23
C MET A 143 -3.07 -13.81 -7.39
N ILE A 144 -2.78 -15.06 -7.78
CA ILE A 144 -1.40 -15.51 -8.03
C ILE A 144 -0.88 -14.91 -9.34
N VAL A 145 -1.56 -15.16 -10.47
CA VAL A 145 -0.99 -14.83 -11.79
C VAL A 145 -0.87 -13.34 -12.06
N ASP A 146 -1.82 -12.53 -11.56
CA ASP A 146 -1.85 -11.08 -11.79
C ASP A 146 -1.16 -10.29 -10.67
N GLY A 147 -1.08 -10.84 -9.45
CA GLY A 147 -0.57 -10.13 -8.27
C GLY A 147 0.76 -10.63 -7.72
N LEU A 148 1.01 -11.94 -7.76
CA LEU A 148 2.09 -12.58 -6.98
C LEU A 148 3.07 -13.42 -7.81
N TRP A 149 2.96 -13.37 -9.13
CA TRP A 149 3.78 -14.17 -10.05
C TRP A 149 4.77 -13.32 -10.85
N ASP A 150 6.03 -13.72 -10.85
CA ASP A 150 7.02 -13.15 -11.77
C ASP A 150 6.87 -13.82 -13.15
N VAL A 151 6.28 -13.06 -14.07
CA VAL A 151 6.00 -13.54 -15.43
C VAL A 151 7.25 -13.69 -16.30
N TYR A 152 8.36 -13.07 -15.91
CA TYR A 152 9.62 -13.14 -16.65
C TYR A 152 10.41 -14.39 -16.29
N ASN A 153 10.45 -14.71 -15.00
CA ASN A 153 11.20 -15.83 -14.45
C ASN A 153 10.32 -17.04 -14.11
N GLN A 154 9.00 -16.96 -14.29
CA GLN A 154 8.02 -18.03 -14.09
C GLN A 154 8.05 -18.65 -12.68
N TYR A 155 8.03 -17.81 -11.65
CA TYR A 155 7.93 -18.22 -10.26
C TYR A 155 7.19 -17.20 -9.38
N HIS A 156 6.82 -17.64 -8.18
CA HIS A 156 6.14 -16.78 -7.20
C HIS A 156 7.07 -15.68 -6.67
N MET A 157 6.51 -14.50 -6.30
CA MET A 157 7.26 -13.39 -5.70
C MET A 157 8.11 -13.79 -4.50
N GLY A 158 7.71 -14.80 -3.73
CA GLY A 158 8.51 -15.34 -2.63
C GLY A 158 9.87 -15.88 -3.07
N VAL A 159 10.01 -16.38 -4.30
CA VAL A 159 11.30 -16.81 -4.85
C VAL A 159 12.20 -15.59 -5.10
N THR A 160 11.66 -14.44 -5.46
CA THR A 160 12.47 -13.21 -5.57
C THR A 160 13.04 -12.80 -4.21
N ALA A 161 12.30 -13.03 -3.11
CA ALA A 161 12.79 -12.81 -1.76
C ALA A 161 13.91 -13.79 -1.37
N GLU A 162 13.80 -15.06 -1.77
CA GLU A 162 14.91 -16.03 -1.62
C GLU A 162 16.16 -15.62 -2.41
N ASN A 163 15.98 -15.05 -3.61
CA ASN A 163 17.09 -14.52 -4.40
C ASN A 163 17.80 -13.35 -3.69
N VAL A 164 17.01 -12.43 -3.09
CA VAL A 164 17.54 -11.33 -2.28
C VAL A 164 18.26 -11.86 -1.05
N ALA A 165 17.63 -12.80 -0.31
CA ALA A 165 18.23 -13.41 0.88
C ALA A 165 19.60 -14.01 0.57
N ARG A 166 19.71 -14.75 -0.54
CA ARG A 166 20.98 -15.36 -0.99
C ARG A 166 22.00 -14.31 -1.43
N LYS A 167 21.57 -13.34 -2.25
CA LYS A 167 22.48 -12.32 -2.82
C LYS A 167 23.08 -11.41 -1.76
N TYR A 168 22.30 -11.06 -0.72
CA TYR A 168 22.68 -10.15 0.34
C TYR A 168 23.03 -10.87 1.65
N GLU A 169 23.14 -12.19 1.60
CA GLU A 169 23.52 -13.03 2.75
C GLU A 169 22.67 -12.77 3.99
N ILE A 170 21.34 -12.76 3.82
CA ILE A 170 20.37 -12.55 4.90
C ILE A 170 19.93 -13.91 5.45
N PRO A 171 20.41 -14.32 6.63
CA PRO A 171 20.07 -15.64 7.19
C PRO A 171 18.62 -15.67 7.70
N ARG A 172 18.06 -16.85 7.81
CA ARG A 172 16.69 -17.09 8.32
C ARG A 172 16.46 -16.45 9.69
N ALA A 173 17.40 -16.57 10.61
CA ALA A 173 17.26 -16.02 11.96
C ALA A 173 17.11 -14.50 11.95
N GLU A 174 17.83 -13.77 11.08
CA GLU A 174 17.71 -12.32 10.93
C GLU A 174 16.35 -11.94 10.35
N GLN A 175 15.81 -12.73 9.41
CA GLN A 175 14.49 -12.52 8.84
C GLN A 175 13.38 -12.72 9.88
N ASP A 176 13.47 -13.76 10.69
CA ASP A 176 12.48 -14.04 11.73
C ASP A 176 12.52 -12.99 12.86
N GLU A 177 13.72 -12.52 13.25
CA GLU A 177 13.86 -11.43 14.22
C GLU A 177 13.27 -10.13 13.68
N PHE A 178 13.53 -9.78 12.41
CA PHE A 178 12.92 -8.62 11.78
C PHE A 178 11.38 -8.70 11.78
N ALA A 179 10.85 -9.87 11.44
CA ALA A 179 9.41 -10.11 11.45
C ALA A 179 8.81 -9.99 12.86
N LEU A 180 9.50 -10.52 13.88
CA LEU A 180 9.12 -10.38 15.27
C LEU A 180 9.05 -8.90 15.67
N GLN A 181 10.04 -8.11 15.34
CA GLN A 181 10.07 -6.68 15.64
C GLN A 181 8.93 -5.93 14.96
N SER A 182 8.59 -6.26 13.70
CA SER A 182 7.42 -5.68 13.03
C SER A 182 6.12 -6.02 13.76
N GLN A 183 5.93 -7.27 14.20
CA GLN A 183 4.75 -7.70 15.00
C GLN A 183 4.68 -6.97 16.35
N LEU A 184 5.77 -6.89 17.09
CA LEU A 184 5.81 -6.23 18.41
C LEU A 184 5.49 -4.73 18.30
N LYS A 185 6.04 -4.04 17.28
CA LYS A 185 5.73 -2.64 17.01
C LYS A 185 4.25 -2.45 16.68
N ALA A 186 3.67 -3.31 15.83
CA ALA A 186 2.25 -3.22 15.47
C ALA A 186 1.34 -3.50 16.66
N GLU A 187 1.65 -4.49 17.48
CA GLU A 187 0.91 -4.79 18.71
C GLU A 187 0.95 -3.62 19.69
N ALA A 188 2.13 -3.02 19.91
CA ALA A 188 2.27 -1.85 20.77
C ALA A 188 1.46 -0.66 20.21
N ALA A 189 1.57 -0.39 18.91
CA ALA A 189 0.84 0.69 18.26
C ALA A 189 -0.69 0.52 18.36
N GLN A 190 -1.22 -0.70 18.20
CA GLN A 190 -2.63 -0.98 18.40
C GLN A 190 -3.07 -0.77 19.86
N LYS A 191 -2.31 -1.27 20.81
CA LYS A 191 -2.60 -1.09 22.26
C LYS A 191 -2.59 0.37 22.68
N GLU A 192 -1.68 1.17 22.12
CA GLU A 192 -1.56 2.61 22.37
C GLU A 192 -2.55 3.45 21.54
N GLY A 193 -3.34 2.83 20.67
CA GLY A 193 -4.33 3.51 19.83
C GLY A 193 -3.75 4.41 18.75
N LYS A 194 -2.50 4.18 18.30
CA LYS A 194 -1.81 5.02 17.32
C LYS A 194 -2.47 5.05 15.93
N PHE A 195 -3.28 4.04 15.61
CA PHE A 195 -3.96 3.97 14.32
C PHE A 195 -5.37 4.59 14.32
N LYS A 196 -5.87 5.09 15.45
CA LYS A 196 -7.26 5.59 15.57
C LYS A 196 -7.58 6.76 14.63
N ASP A 197 -6.62 7.66 14.42
CA ASP A 197 -6.84 8.87 13.61
C ASP A 197 -6.75 8.59 12.10
N GLU A 198 -6.14 7.46 11.72
CA GLU A 198 -5.97 7.07 10.31
C GLU A 198 -6.97 6.03 9.84
N ILE A 199 -7.52 5.20 10.75
CA ILE A 199 -8.48 4.15 10.42
C ILE A 199 -9.90 4.73 10.38
N ILE A 200 -10.55 4.51 9.25
CA ILE A 200 -11.95 4.83 9.00
C ILE A 200 -12.77 3.59 9.33
N PRO A 201 -13.69 3.65 10.31
CA PRO A 201 -14.55 2.53 10.65
C PRO A 201 -15.44 2.12 9.47
N ILE A 202 -15.52 0.82 9.19
CA ILE A 202 -16.39 0.26 8.16
C ILE A 202 -17.56 -0.46 8.82
N GLU A 203 -18.77 -0.03 8.49
CA GLU A 203 -19.97 -0.72 8.92
C GLU A 203 -20.27 -1.92 8.04
N ILE A 204 -20.36 -3.09 8.66
CA ILE A 204 -20.62 -4.36 7.97
C ILE A 204 -21.98 -4.88 8.41
N ALA A 205 -22.95 -4.77 7.51
CA ALA A 205 -24.29 -5.32 7.73
C ALA A 205 -24.30 -6.85 7.58
N SER A 206 -24.93 -7.54 8.50
CA SER A 206 -25.14 -8.97 8.46
C SER A 206 -26.56 -9.33 8.91
N LYS A 207 -26.96 -10.59 8.71
CA LYS A 207 -28.26 -11.09 9.25
C LYS A 207 -28.37 -11.01 10.78
N LYS A 208 -27.23 -10.89 11.48
CA LYS A 208 -27.13 -10.82 12.95
C LYS A 208 -27.04 -9.38 13.47
N GLY A 209 -27.05 -8.37 12.59
CA GLY A 209 -26.88 -6.97 12.92
C GLY A 209 -25.67 -6.34 12.21
N THR A 210 -25.41 -5.08 12.51
CA THR A 210 -24.26 -4.33 12.01
C THR A 210 -23.09 -4.49 12.95
N THR A 211 -21.91 -4.80 12.43
CA THR A 211 -20.62 -4.78 13.13
C THR A 211 -19.74 -3.68 12.58
N ILE A 212 -18.94 -3.05 13.45
CA ILE A 212 -17.98 -2.04 13.05
C ILE A 212 -16.60 -2.70 12.94
N PHE A 213 -15.94 -2.53 11.81
CA PHE A 213 -14.57 -2.97 11.58
C PHE A 213 -13.64 -1.76 11.58
N ASP A 214 -12.92 -1.55 12.67
CA ASP A 214 -12.12 -0.36 12.98
C ASP A 214 -10.72 -0.68 13.50
N SER A 215 -10.29 -1.94 13.42
CA SER A 215 -8.96 -2.39 13.87
C SER A 215 -8.37 -3.39 12.89
N ASP A 216 -7.08 -3.24 12.58
CA ASP A 216 -6.34 -4.20 11.74
C ASP A 216 -6.42 -5.59 12.35
N GLU A 217 -6.90 -6.57 11.58
CA GLU A 217 -7.09 -7.94 12.09
C GLU A 217 -5.94 -8.89 11.75
N TYR A 218 -4.94 -8.42 10.99
CA TYR A 218 -3.82 -9.24 10.57
C TYR A 218 -2.69 -9.35 11.60
N PRO A 219 -2.37 -8.33 12.45
CA PRO A 219 -1.32 -8.44 13.45
C PRO A 219 -1.50 -9.62 14.38
N LYS A 220 -0.41 -10.36 14.64
CA LYS A 220 -0.39 -11.54 15.50
C LYS A 220 0.16 -11.17 16.87
N HIS A 221 -0.73 -10.81 17.77
CA HIS A 221 -0.37 -10.46 19.15
C HIS A 221 0.28 -11.65 19.87
N GLY A 222 1.28 -11.35 20.69
CA GLY A 222 2.02 -12.36 21.43
C GLY A 222 2.95 -13.21 20.58
N SER A 223 3.38 -12.70 19.42
CA SER A 223 4.37 -13.37 18.56
C SER A 223 5.68 -13.60 19.30
N THR A 224 6.31 -14.76 19.08
CA THR A 224 7.62 -15.11 19.67
C THR A 224 8.57 -15.62 18.61
N ILE A 225 9.88 -15.56 18.90
CA ILE A 225 10.90 -16.04 17.97
C ILE A 225 10.82 -17.56 17.77
N GLU A 226 10.44 -18.30 18.80
CA GLU A 226 10.27 -19.76 18.74
C GLU A 226 9.12 -20.13 17.79
N ALA A 227 8.02 -19.39 17.83
CA ALA A 227 6.89 -19.60 16.93
C ALA A 227 7.29 -19.33 15.47
N LEU A 228 8.01 -18.22 15.20
CA LEU A 228 8.47 -17.87 13.86
C LEU A 228 9.50 -18.87 13.33
N SER A 229 10.51 -19.24 14.12
CA SER A 229 11.57 -20.16 13.73
C SER A 229 11.07 -21.58 13.45
N SER A 230 9.95 -21.98 14.03
CA SER A 230 9.31 -23.29 13.80
C SER A 230 8.61 -23.41 12.43
N LEU A 231 8.38 -22.28 11.73
CA LEU A 231 7.68 -22.28 10.44
C LEU A 231 8.55 -22.87 9.33
N ARG A 232 7.92 -23.64 8.46
CA ARG A 232 8.59 -24.22 7.27
C ARG A 232 8.73 -23.15 6.17
N PRO A 233 9.81 -23.22 5.38
CA PRO A 233 9.94 -22.42 4.17
C PRO A 233 8.73 -22.60 3.25
N ALA A 234 8.24 -21.50 2.68
CA ALA A 234 6.98 -21.50 1.93
C ALA A 234 7.17 -21.66 0.41
N PHE A 235 8.30 -21.24 -0.14
CA PHE A 235 8.52 -21.14 -1.58
C PHE A 235 9.62 -22.06 -2.12
N ASN A 236 10.62 -22.37 -1.30
CA ASN A 236 11.70 -23.31 -1.61
C ASN A 236 11.92 -24.18 -0.38
N LYS A 237 12.00 -25.50 -0.55
CA LYS A 237 12.20 -26.45 0.57
C LYS A 237 13.43 -26.18 1.42
N GLU A 238 14.50 -25.70 0.79
CA GLU A 238 15.76 -25.31 1.45
C GLU A 238 15.87 -23.78 1.63
N GLY A 239 14.76 -23.06 1.46
CA GLY A 239 14.71 -21.62 1.56
C GLY A 239 14.61 -21.10 2.98
N SER A 240 14.54 -19.79 3.10
CA SER A 240 14.47 -19.06 4.36
C SER A 240 13.16 -18.25 4.53
N VAL A 241 12.43 -18.01 3.45
CA VAL A 241 11.19 -17.23 3.44
C VAL A 241 10.02 -18.09 3.89
N THR A 242 9.30 -17.63 4.91
CA THR A 242 8.17 -18.33 5.52
C THR A 242 6.92 -17.44 5.51
N ALA A 243 5.77 -18.02 5.86
CA ALA A 243 4.55 -17.25 6.09
C ALA A 243 4.63 -16.27 7.29
N GLY A 244 5.65 -16.41 8.15
CA GLY A 244 5.86 -15.55 9.31
C GLY A 244 6.77 -14.35 9.01
N ASN A 245 7.66 -14.46 8.02
CA ASN A 245 8.61 -13.41 7.64
C ASN A 245 8.35 -12.81 6.23
N ALA A 246 7.13 -13.02 5.74
CA ALA A 246 6.58 -12.43 4.53
C ALA A 246 5.31 -11.63 4.90
N SER A 247 4.97 -10.62 4.09
CA SER A 247 3.69 -9.93 4.21
C SER A 247 2.51 -10.84 3.87
N GLY A 248 1.32 -10.49 4.32
CA GLY A 248 0.11 -11.26 4.10
C GLY A 248 -0.59 -10.97 2.78
N ILE A 249 -1.60 -11.79 2.53
CA ILE A 249 -2.65 -11.56 1.55
C ILE A 249 -3.77 -10.83 2.28
N ASN A 250 -4.14 -9.63 1.84
CA ASN A 250 -4.96 -8.74 2.63
C ASN A 250 -5.96 -7.94 1.78
N ASP A 251 -6.95 -7.38 2.45
CA ASP A 251 -8.00 -6.56 1.89
C ASP A 251 -7.99 -5.17 2.54
N GLY A 252 -8.21 -4.10 1.78
CA GLY A 252 -8.26 -2.75 2.33
C GLY A 252 -8.20 -1.65 1.28
N ALA A 253 -8.39 -0.42 1.73
CA ALA A 253 -8.30 0.79 0.92
C ALA A 253 -7.65 1.93 1.71
N ALA A 254 -6.99 2.85 1.00
CA ALA A 254 -6.41 4.05 1.56
C ALA A 254 -6.42 5.17 0.51
N ALA A 255 -6.64 6.41 0.93
CA ALA A 255 -6.60 7.55 0.04
C ALA A 255 -6.17 8.84 0.75
N VAL A 256 -5.78 9.80 -0.05
CA VAL A 256 -5.45 11.18 0.35
C VAL A 256 -6.21 12.17 -0.53
N ILE A 257 -6.53 13.34 0.01
CA ILE A 257 -7.03 14.49 -0.77
C ILE A 257 -5.86 15.45 -0.98
N MET A 258 -5.62 15.81 -2.23
CA MET A 258 -4.51 16.63 -2.69
C MET A 258 -5.02 17.84 -3.46
N MET A 259 -4.34 18.98 -3.30
CA MET A 259 -4.62 20.21 -4.01
C MET A 259 -3.41 21.14 -4.03
N SER A 260 -3.49 22.26 -4.73
CA SER A 260 -2.47 23.31 -4.61
C SER A 260 -2.50 23.96 -3.23
N ALA A 261 -1.37 24.51 -2.78
CA ALA A 261 -1.30 25.22 -1.50
C ALA A 261 -2.21 26.45 -1.46
N SER A 262 -2.36 27.15 -2.59
CA SER A 262 -3.29 28.27 -2.71
C SER A 262 -4.75 27.83 -2.56
N LYS A 263 -5.13 26.68 -3.14
CA LYS A 263 -6.48 26.14 -3.03
C LYS A 263 -6.78 25.67 -1.60
N ALA A 264 -5.83 25.04 -0.92
CA ALA A 264 -6.00 24.69 0.49
C ALA A 264 -6.23 25.93 1.36
N LYS A 265 -5.47 26.99 1.13
CA LYS A 265 -5.65 28.27 1.83
C LYS A 265 -7.02 28.91 1.54
N GLU A 266 -7.46 28.90 0.27
CA GLU A 266 -8.78 29.40 -0.13
C GLU A 266 -9.91 28.68 0.61
N LEU A 267 -9.78 27.35 0.78
CA LEU A 267 -10.77 26.51 1.47
C LEU A 267 -10.59 26.50 3.01
N GLY A 268 -9.58 27.19 3.54
CA GLY A 268 -9.31 27.20 4.99
C GLY A 268 -8.83 25.86 5.54
N LEU A 269 -8.26 25.00 4.69
CA LEU A 269 -7.77 23.67 5.05
C LEU A 269 -6.30 23.73 5.44
N THR A 270 -5.96 23.07 6.57
CA THR A 270 -4.58 22.96 7.03
C THR A 270 -3.91 21.74 6.37
N PRO A 271 -2.82 21.91 5.62
CA PRO A 271 -2.09 20.79 5.04
C PRO A 271 -1.50 19.86 6.12
N LEU A 272 -1.61 18.55 5.89
CA LEU A 272 -0.86 17.53 6.64
C LEU A 272 0.62 17.55 6.25
N ALA A 273 0.89 17.69 4.95
CA ALA A 273 2.24 17.83 4.38
C ALA A 273 2.16 18.36 2.95
N ARG A 274 3.30 18.86 2.43
CA ARG A 274 3.49 19.16 1.00
C ARG A 274 4.28 18.04 0.33
N ILE A 275 4.05 17.84 -0.97
CA ILE A 275 4.84 16.91 -1.80
C ILE A 275 6.17 17.57 -2.16
N LYS A 276 7.26 17.06 -1.60
CA LYS A 276 8.60 17.55 -1.89
C LYS A 276 9.16 17.00 -3.18
N ALA A 277 9.18 15.68 -3.30
CA ALA A 277 9.66 14.97 -4.48
C ALA A 277 9.01 13.59 -4.61
N TYR A 278 9.11 13.01 -5.78
CA TYR A 278 8.71 11.63 -6.04
C TYR A 278 9.56 11.01 -7.17
N SER A 279 9.62 9.68 -7.16
CA SER A 279 10.40 8.93 -8.13
C SER A 279 9.78 7.57 -8.45
N SER A 280 10.17 7.03 -9.58
CA SER A 280 9.99 5.62 -9.95
C SER A 280 11.28 5.13 -10.58
N SER A 281 11.61 3.87 -10.37
CA SER A 281 12.80 3.23 -10.93
C SER A 281 12.47 1.82 -11.40
N GLY A 282 13.33 1.26 -12.26
CA GLY A 282 13.31 -0.12 -12.70
C GLY A 282 14.61 -0.83 -12.31
N LEU A 283 14.53 -2.15 -12.12
CA LEU A 283 15.67 -3.02 -11.84
C LEU A 283 15.36 -4.45 -12.30
N ASP A 284 16.31 -5.35 -12.13
CA ASP A 284 16.14 -6.79 -12.43
C ASP A 284 14.93 -7.36 -11.67
N PRO A 285 13.93 -7.93 -12.38
CA PRO A 285 12.76 -8.56 -11.75
C PRO A 285 13.11 -9.63 -10.71
N SER A 286 14.19 -10.40 -10.92
CA SER A 286 14.58 -11.48 -10.03
C SER A 286 14.94 -11.03 -8.61
N VAL A 287 15.23 -9.76 -8.43
CA VAL A 287 15.52 -9.11 -7.15
C VAL A 287 14.64 -7.86 -6.92
N MET A 288 13.39 -7.93 -7.35
CA MET A 288 12.42 -6.82 -7.29
C MET A 288 12.36 -6.13 -5.93
N GLY A 289 12.62 -6.88 -4.86
CA GLY A 289 12.63 -6.39 -3.48
C GLY A 289 13.58 -5.22 -3.24
N MET A 290 14.61 -5.04 -4.08
CA MET A 290 15.58 -3.95 -3.98
C MET A 290 15.09 -2.63 -4.62
N GLY A 291 13.87 -2.60 -5.17
CA GLY A 291 13.27 -1.40 -5.77
C GLY A 291 13.32 -0.14 -4.93
N PRO A 292 13.08 -0.20 -3.60
CA PRO A 292 13.17 0.97 -2.73
C PRO A 292 14.54 1.67 -2.74
N VAL A 293 15.64 0.96 -2.98
CA VAL A 293 16.98 1.54 -2.98
C VAL A 293 17.12 2.61 -4.07
N SER A 294 16.92 2.23 -5.32
CA SER A 294 17.05 3.16 -6.45
C SER A 294 15.96 4.24 -6.44
N ALA A 295 14.73 3.86 -6.07
CA ALA A 295 13.63 4.81 -5.98
C ALA A 295 13.88 5.86 -4.88
N SER A 296 14.28 5.45 -3.68
CA SER A 296 14.55 6.38 -2.57
C SER A 296 15.76 7.27 -2.85
N ARG A 297 16.87 6.73 -3.37
CA ARG A 297 18.04 7.53 -3.76
C ARG A 297 17.66 8.63 -4.76
N LEU A 298 16.90 8.28 -5.79
CA LEU A 298 16.44 9.25 -6.80
C LEU A 298 15.44 10.27 -6.21
N CYS A 299 14.57 9.84 -5.30
CA CYS A 299 13.61 10.71 -4.64
C CYS A 299 14.31 11.74 -3.74
N LEU A 300 15.24 11.27 -2.90
CA LEU A 300 16.05 12.12 -2.03
C LEU A 300 16.89 13.11 -2.80
N GLN A 301 17.53 12.67 -3.90
CA GLN A 301 18.28 13.57 -4.80
C GLN A 301 17.38 14.69 -5.33
N LYS A 302 16.17 14.37 -5.80
CA LYS A 302 15.20 15.37 -6.29
C LYS A 302 14.70 16.29 -5.17
N ALA A 303 14.61 15.81 -3.95
CA ALA A 303 14.24 16.62 -2.79
C ALA A 303 15.36 17.55 -2.33
N GLY A 304 16.61 17.29 -2.73
CA GLY A 304 17.80 17.95 -2.21
C GLY A 304 18.14 17.49 -0.79
N TRP A 305 17.79 16.26 -0.44
CA TRP A 305 17.98 15.66 0.88
C TRP A 305 18.96 14.50 0.83
N THR A 306 19.59 14.23 1.97
CA THR A 306 20.22 12.96 2.28
C THR A 306 19.26 12.10 3.12
N HIS A 307 19.59 10.85 3.41
CA HIS A 307 18.73 10.01 4.25
C HIS A 307 18.78 10.43 5.74
N GLU A 308 19.83 11.11 6.17
CA GLU A 308 19.97 11.68 7.53
C GLU A 308 18.96 12.81 7.78
N ASP A 309 18.61 13.56 6.71
CA ASP A 309 17.63 14.63 6.76
C ASP A 309 16.19 14.15 6.99
N VAL A 310 15.92 12.85 6.81
CA VAL A 310 14.58 12.29 6.95
C VAL A 310 14.31 11.91 8.40
N ASP A 311 13.18 12.37 8.94
CA ASP A 311 12.78 12.11 10.33
C ASP A 311 12.05 10.77 10.48
N LEU A 312 11.19 10.42 9.51
CA LEU A 312 10.39 9.19 9.51
C LEU A 312 10.31 8.58 8.12
N MET A 313 10.30 7.26 8.08
CA MET A 313 10.19 6.49 6.84
C MET A 313 9.16 5.37 6.99
N GLU A 314 8.34 5.19 5.97
CA GLU A 314 7.49 4.02 5.77
C GLU A 314 7.95 3.29 4.52
N ILE A 315 8.65 2.17 4.71
CA ILE A 315 9.19 1.33 3.65
C ILE A 315 8.44 0.00 3.68
N ASN A 316 7.77 -0.34 2.60
CA ASN A 316 6.92 -1.52 2.59
C ASN A 316 7.72 -2.81 2.82
N GLU A 317 7.25 -3.62 3.75
CA GLU A 317 7.83 -4.92 4.12
C GLU A 317 7.13 -6.04 3.34
N ALA A 318 7.41 -6.15 2.04
CA ALA A 318 6.87 -7.29 1.28
C ALA A 318 7.42 -8.62 1.80
N PHE A 319 8.70 -8.63 2.16
CA PHE A 319 9.42 -9.76 2.79
C PHE A 319 10.48 -9.22 3.75
N ALA A 320 10.75 -9.92 4.84
CA ALA A 320 11.81 -9.54 5.79
C ALA A 320 13.19 -9.51 5.11
N ALA A 321 13.50 -10.51 4.28
CA ALA A 321 14.76 -10.55 3.52
C ALA A 321 14.96 -9.28 2.67
N GLN A 322 13.90 -8.84 1.99
CA GLN A 322 13.91 -7.63 1.18
C GLN A 322 14.10 -6.37 2.05
N ALA A 323 13.35 -6.23 3.13
CA ALA A 323 13.43 -5.05 3.99
C ALA A 323 14.81 -4.90 4.64
N ILE A 324 15.39 -6.00 5.12
CA ILE A 324 16.74 -6.04 5.69
C ILE A 324 17.79 -5.66 4.63
N ALA A 325 17.70 -6.24 3.43
CA ALA A 325 18.65 -5.95 2.35
C ALA A 325 18.59 -4.46 1.93
N VAL A 326 17.39 -3.89 1.82
CA VAL A 326 17.20 -2.46 1.53
C VAL A 326 17.81 -1.61 2.63
N ASN A 327 17.59 -1.93 3.91
CA ASN A 327 18.14 -1.20 5.04
C ASN A 327 19.67 -1.23 5.04
N LYS A 328 20.29 -2.41 4.80
CA LYS A 328 21.75 -2.56 4.68
C LYS A 328 22.32 -1.74 3.52
N GLU A 329 21.70 -1.80 2.36
CA GLU A 329 22.16 -1.12 1.14
C GLU A 329 22.02 0.42 1.24
N MET A 330 21.02 0.91 1.94
CA MET A 330 20.78 2.35 2.14
C MET A 330 21.60 2.93 3.30
N GLY A 331 21.96 2.12 4.28
CA GLY A 331 22.72 2.57 5.47
C GLY A 331 21.97 3.58 6.35
N TRP A 332 20.64 3.64 6.26
CA TRP A 332 19.84 4.58 7.02
C TRP A 332 19.50 4.10 8.45
N ASP A 333 19.06 5.03 9.28
CA ASP A 333 18.67 4.75 10.66
C ASP A 333 17.36 3.97 10.72
N THR A 334 17.43 2.68 11.04
CA THR A 334 16.29 1.78 11.12
C THR A 334 15.31 2.10 12.26
N SER A 335 15.72 2.90 13.25
CA SER A 335 14.84 3.37 14.32
C SER A 335 13.78 4.35 13.84
N LYS A 336 14.00 4.96 12.65
CA LYS A 336 13.05 5.87 11.97
C LYS A 336 12.13 5.15 11.00
N ILE A 337 12.28 3.83 10.80
CA ILE A 337 11.57 3.06 9.77
C ILE A 337 10.45 2.23 10.41
N ASN A 338 9.24 2.32 9.82
CA ASN A 338 8.08 1.51 10.20
C ASN A 338 7.94 1.44 11.73
N VAL A 339 7.90 2.61 12.34
CA VAL A 339 7.95 2.75 13.81
C VAL A 339 6.74 2.15 14.52
N ASN A 340 5.66 1.91 13.78
CA ASN A 340 4.42 1.27 14.25
C ASN A 340 4.21 -0.15 13.65
N GLY A 341 5.28 -0.78 13.17
CA GLY A 341 5.20 -2.03 12.42
C GLY A 341 4.96 -1.78 10.93
N GLY A 342 5.29 -2.76 10.09
CA GLY A 342 5.13 -2.69 8.65
C GLY A 342 4.22 -3.79 8.10
N ALA A 343 4.30 -4.05 6.80
CA ALA A 343 3.36 -4.93 6.10
C ALA A 343 3.43 -6.41 6.54
N ILE A 344 4.53 -6.87 7.12
CA ILE A 344 4.62 -8.23 7.70
C ILE A 344 3.60 -8.37 8.83
N ALA A 345 3.41 -7.33 9.64
CA ALA A 345 2.45 -7.33 10.73
C ALA A 345 1.08 -6.78 10.31
N LEU A 346 1.04 -5.63 9.60
CA LEU A 346 -0.20 -4.93 9.27
C LEU A 346 -0.91 -5.50 8.04
N GLY A 347 -0.17 -6.15 7.13
CA GLY A 347 -0.71 -6.68 5.89
C GLY A 347 -0.38 -5.86 4.64
N HIS A 348 -0.63 -6.47 3.45
CA HIS A 348 -0.23 -5.93 2.15
C HIS A 348 -1.34 -6.06 1.10
N PRO A 349 -2.45 -5.29 1.21
CA PRO A 349 -3.44 -5.18 0.14
C PRO A 349 -2.78 -4.46 -1.05
N ILE A 350 -2.30 -5.23 -2.06
CA ILE A 350 -1.27 -4.79 -3.02
C ILE A 350 -1.58 -3.46 -3.72
N GLY A 351 -2.78 -3.27 -4.25
CA GLY A 351 -3.15 -2.01 -4.94
C GLY A 351 -3.33 -0.82 -4.00
N ALA A 352 -3.64 -1.07 -2.72
CA ALA A 352 -3.84 -0.04 -1.70
C ALA A 352 -2.56 0.30 -0.92
N SER A 353 -1.58 -0.59 -0.89
CA SER A 353 -0.43 -0.50 0.02
C SER A 353 0.38 0.78 -0.13
N GLY A 354 0.54 1.28 -1.36
CA GLY A 354 1.27 2.53 -1.58
C GLY A 354 0.61 3.74 -0.92
N ALA A 355 -0.72 3.79 -0.90
CA ALA A 355 -1.46 4.82 -0.17
C ALA A 355 -1.48 4.53 1.34
N ARG A 356 -1.58 3.24 1.75
CA ARG A 356 -1.56 2.84 3.16
C ARG A 356 -0.27 3.33 3.86
N VAL A 357 0.90 3.07 3.27
CA VAL A 357 2.17 3.50 3.87
C VAL A 357 2.27 5.03 3.96
N LEU A 358 1.76 5.75 2.95
CA LEU A 358 1.71 7.21 2.99
C LEU A 358 0.78 7.73 4.09
N VAL A 359 -0.41 7.16 4.23
CA VAL A 359 -1.38 7.53 5.28
C VAL A 359 -0.76 7.35 6.67
N THR A 360 -0.17 6.20 6.94
CA THR A 360 0.48 5.91 8.23
C THR A 360 1.65 6.88 8.48
N LEU A 361 2.49 7.15 7.46
CA LEU A 361 3.58 8.13 7.55
C LEU A 361 3.06 9.50 7.94
N LEU A 362 2.02 10.02 7.27
CA LEU A 362 1.48 11.35 7.52
C LEU A 362 0.94 11.49 8.94
N HIS A 363 0.17 10.51 9.41
CA HIS A 363 -0.39 10.54 10.77
C HIS A 363 0.70 10.44 11.84
N GLU A 364 1.74 9.63 11.63
CA GLU A 364 2.85 9.54 12.56
C GLU A 364 3.73 10.81 12.55
N MET A 365 3.93 11.42 11.38
CA MET A 365 4.60 12.73 11.28
C MET A 365 3.87 13.81 12.07
N VAL A 366 2.53 13.83 11.99
CA VAL A 366 1.71 14.79 12.79
C VAL A 366 1.89 14.50 14.28
N ARG A 367 1.81 13.24 14.71
CA ARG A 367 1.90 12.84 16.12
C ARG A 367 3.24 13.19 16.75
N ARG A 368 4.35 13.08 15.99
CA ARG A 368 5.72 13.34 16.47
C ARG A 368 6.22 14.73 16.15
N ASP A 369 5.44 15.56 15.47
CA ASP A 369 5.90 16.84 14.89
C ASP A 369 7.13 16.67 13.97
N ALA A 370 7.22 15.51 13.30
CA ALA A 370 8.28 15.23 12.33
C ALA A 370 8.08 16.06 11.07
N LYS A 371 9.17 16.59 10.51
CA LYS A 371 9.12 17.55 9.40
C LYS A 371 9.31 16.90 8.03
N ARG A 372 10.14 15.87 7.93
CA ARG A 372 10.51 15.24 6.65
C ARG A 372 10.21 13.75 6.70
N GLY A 373 9.42 13.29 5.75
CA GLY A 373 9.00 11.90 5.62
C GLY A 373 9.30 11.31 4.25
N LEU A 374 9.55 9.99 4.22
CA LEU A 374 9.76 9.22 3.00
C LEU A 374 8.91 7.95 3.01
N ALA A 375 8.11 7.75 1.98
CA ALA A 375 7.41 6.50 1.70
C ALA A 375 8.02 5.79 0.50
N SER A 376 8.25 4.47 0.55
CA SER A 376 8.79 3.72 -0.58
C SER A 376 8.32 2.27 -0.58
N LEU A 377 8.16 1.70 -1.79
CA LEU A 377 7.78 0.30 -2.00
C LEU A 377 8.61 -0.35 -3.10
N CYS A 378 8.91 -1.63 -2.91
CA CYS A 378 9.29 -2.53 -4.00
C CYS A 378 8.03 -2.92 -4.78
N ILE A 379 8.21 -3.31 -6.03
CA ILE A 379 7.11 -3.60 -6.95
C ILE A 379 7.46 -4.84 -7.76
N GLY A 380 6.54 -5.78 -7.83
CA GLY A 380 6.65 -6.96 -8.71
C GLY A 380 6.96 -6.57 -10.15
N GLY A 381 7.78 -7.35 -10.84
CA GLY A 381 8.29 -7.03 -12.18
C GLY A 381 9.57 -6.18 -12.18
N GLY A 382 10.18 -5.94 -11.01
CA GLY A 382 11.46 -5.25 -10.90
C GLY A 382 11.33 -3.73 -10.97
N MET A 383 10.59 -3.13 -10.06
CA MET A 383 10.40 -1.68 -9.98
C MET A 383 10.46 -1.18 -8.54
N GLY A 384 10.64 0.13 -8.38
CA GLY A 384 10.52 0.84 -7.13
C GLY A 384 9.74 2.15 -7.29
N VAL A 385 9.15 2.61 -6.20
CA VAL A 385 8.45 3.89 -6.12
C VAL A 385 8.76 4.55 -4.79
N ALA A 386 8.96 5.87 -4.78
CA ALA A 386 9.19 6.65 -3.56
C ALA A 386 8.54 8.03 -3.64
N LEU A 387 8.14 8.54 -2.47
CA LEU A 387 7.55 9.87 -2.28
C LEU A 387 8.14 10.51 -1.03
N ALA A 388 8.67 11.72 -1.16
CA ALA A 388 9.15 12.56 -0.07
C ALA A 388 8.11 13.64 0.24
N VAL A 389 7.78 13.81 1.51
CA VAL A 389 6.83 14.80 2.01
C VAL A 389 7.47 15.66 3.08
N GLU A 390 7.04 16.92 3.17
CA GLU A 390 7.58 17.90 4.11
C GLU A 390 6.44 18.63 4.83
N ARG A 391 6.60 18.85 6.14
CA ARG A 391 5.70 19.65 6.99
C ARG A 391 6.40 20.92 7.44
N ASP A 392 5.62 21.97 7.67
CA ASP A 392 6.09 23.24 8.22
C ASP A 392 6.44 23.13 9.70
#